data_6daa0eb8d530ab7012c8c8cdf328dfce
#
_entry.id   6daa0eb8d530ab7012c8c8cdf328dfce
#
_cell.length_a   1.000
_cell.length_b   1.000
_cell.length_c   1.000
_cell.angle_alpha   90.00
_cell.angle_beta   90.00
_cell.angle_gamma   90.00
#
_symmetry.space_group_name_H-M   'P 1'
#
loop_
_entity.id
_entity.type
_entity.pdbx_description
1 polymer ?
#
loop_
_entity_poly.entity_id
_entity_poly.type
_entity_poly.pdbx_seq_one_letter_code
_entity_poly.pdbx_strand_id
1 'polypeptide(L)'
;LFIVFATGFLAFGVYLVGMPLIARELYNGGASLYAMLQVVFSLGIISTNFGVMNKVKTFGRPGRLMVISFFVRGTLVALIAMVPPLWLLFPLVYIWGMASGLSMTLGRTILHNQVSHALRSRAASVYQLCLFGGAPLGAWVCGVTIENLGLGTAFVAIASITLSVSVATIIWSPLWHINGHVDKAENANS
;
A
#
# COMPACT_ATOMS: atom_id res chain seq x y z
N LEU A 1 -4.59 -11.38 -7.68
CA LEU A 1 -5.41 -11.38 -6.45
C LEU A 1 -4.59 -11.72 -5.21
N PHE A 2 -3.77 -12.78 -5.22
CA PHE A 2 -2.92 -13.16 -4.07
C PHE A 2 -2.00 -12.01 -3.62
N ILE A 3 -1.33 -11.33 -4.55
CA ILE A 3 -0.47 -10.17 -4.24
C ILE A 3 -1.27 -9.03 -3.62
N VAL A 4 -2.48 -8.78 -4.12
CA VAL A 4 -3.37 -7.75 -3.56
C VAL A 4 -3.79 -8.10 -2.13
N PHE A 5 -4.14 -9.36 -1.89
CA PHE A 5 -4.47 -9.85 -0.54
C PHE A 5 -3.26 -9.73 0.40
N ALA A 6 -2.09 -10.22 -0.01
CA ALA A 6 -0.87 -10.16 0.80
C ALA A 6 -0.47 -8.71 1.13
N THR A 7 -0.59 -7.80 0.16
CA THR A 7 -0.31 -6.37 0.39
C THR A 7 -1.36 -5.71 1.27
N GLY A 8 -2.64 -6.07 1.13
CA GLY A 8 -3.72 -5.62 2.02
C GLY A 8 -3.48 -6.11 3.44
N PHE A 9 -3.21 -7.39 3.62
CA PHE A 9 -2.91 -8.02 4.90
C PHE A 9 -1.76 -7.32 5.65
N LEU A 10 -0.59 -7.18 5.01
CA LEU A 10 0.59 -6.56 5.62
C LEU A 10 0.42 -5.06 5.86
N ALA A 11 -0.13 -4.34 4.87
CA ALA A 11 -0.23 -2.89 4.96
C ALA A 11 -1.26 -2.41 5.97
N PHE A 12 -2.45 -3.04 5.99
CA PHE A 12 -3.51 -2.63 6.90
C PHE A 12 -3.23 -3.08 8.35
N GLY A 13 -2.52 -4.20 8.56
CA GLY A 13 -2.08 -4.61 9.89
C GLY A 13 -1.22 -3.53 10.55
N VAL A 14 -0.18 -3.08 9.86
CA VAL A 14 0.70 -2.00 10.35
C VAL A 14 -0.04 -0.68 10.51
N TYR A 15 -0.93 -0.35 9.57
CA TYR A 15 -1.67 0.90 9.62
C TYR A 15 -2.67 0.94 10.77
N LEU A 16 -3.49 -0.11 10.94
CA LEU A 16 -4.58 -0.13 11.92
C LEU A 16 -4.09 -0.31 13.35
N VAL A 17 -3.06 -1.13 13.57
CA VAL A 17 -2.56 -1.46 14.90
C VAL A 17 -1.26 -0.70 15.20
N GLY A 18 -0.35 -0.64 14.25
CA GLY A 18 0.96 -0.03 14.43
C GLY A 18 0.91 1.47 14.61
N MET A 19 0.13 2.19 13.79
CA MET A 19 0.05 3.66 13.88
C MET A 19 -0.40 4.19 15.26
N PRO A 20 -1.51 3.72 15.86
CA PRO A 20 -1.89 4.17 17.21
C PRO A 20 -0.86 3.79 18.27
N LEU A 21 -0.22 2.62 18.16
CA LEU A 21 0.82 2.19 19.10
C LEU A 21 2.10 3.04 18.99
N ILE A 22 2.52 3.39 17.77
CA ILE A 22 3.63 4.34 17.55
C ILE A 22 3.33 5.65 18.25
N ALA A 23 2.16 6.25 18.00
CA ALA A 23 1.79 7.53 18.57
C ALA A 23 1.75 7.49 20.12
N ARG A 24 1.26 6.38 20.69
CA ARG A 24 1.11 6.24 22.13
C ARG A 24 2.40 5.85 22.83
N GLU A 25 3.06 4.80 22.37
CA GLU A 25 4.17 4.15 23.11
C GLU A 25 5.53 4.74 22.76
N LEU A 26 5.78 5.12 21.49
CA LEU A 26 7.08 5.65 21.10
C LEU A 26 7.18 7.16 21.28
N TYR A 27 6.09 7.89 21.09
CA TYR A 27 6.11 9.35 21.13
C TYR A 27 5.32 9.97 22.29
N ASN A 28 4.66 9.15 23.12
CA ASN A 28 3.79 9.62 24.21
C ASN A 28 2.77 10.69 23.79
N GLY A 29 2.40 10.72 22.51
CA GLY A 29 1.58 11.75 21.89
C GLY A 29 0.08 11.53 21.97
N GLY A 30 -0.36 10.39 22.48
CA GLY A 30 -1.77 10.07 22.70
C GLY A 30 -2.62 10.09 21.42
N ALA A 31 -3.93 10.28 21.60
CA ALA A 31 -4.92 10.28 20.51
C ALA A 31 -4.75 11.47 19.53
N SER A 32 -4.26 12.61 20.02
CA SER A 32 -4.06 13.81 19.20
C SER A 32 -2.97 13.62 18.16
N LEU A 33 -1.83 13.04 18.54
CA LEU A 33 -0.75 12.75 17.61
C LEU A 33 -1.21 11.70 16.57
N TYR A 34 -1.91 10.66 17.02
CA TYR A 34 -2.48 9.67 16.10
C TYR A 34 -3.42 10.31 15.07
N ALA A 35 -4.31 11.21 15.51
CA ALA A 35 -5.21 11.93 14.61
C ALA A 35 -4.45 12.78 13.58
N MET A 36 -3.38 13.48 14.00
CA MET A 36 -2.54 14.27 13.10
C MET A 36 -1.83 13.37 12.06
N LEU A 37 -1.29 12.23 12.47
CA LEU A 37 -0.67 11.27 11.56
C LEU A 37 -1.68 10.72 10.54
N GLN A 38 -2.93 10.47 10.95
CA GLN A 38 -4.02 10.05 10.07
C GLN A 38 -4.35 11.12 9.02
N VAL A 39 -4.42 12.39 9.43
CA VAL A 39 -4.65 13.51 8.50
C VAL A 39 -3.51 13.60 7.49
N VAL A 40 -2.25 13.55 7.95
CA VAL A 40 -1.07 13.61 7.07
C VAL A 40 -1.02 12.43 6.10
N PHE A 41 -1.32 11.22 6.57
CA PHE A 41 -1.41 10.04 5.71
C PHE A 41 -2.51 10.20 4.63
N SER A 42 -3.68 10.68 5.03
CA SER A 42 -4.80 10.93 4.11
C SER A 42 -4.47 12.00 3.08
N LEU A 43 -3.79 13.08 3.48
CA LEU A 43 -3.28 14.10 2.57
C LEU A 43 -2.31 13.51 1.55
N GLY A 44 -1.44 12.58 1.95
CA GLY A 44 -0.58 11.84 1.04
C GLY A 44 -1.37 11.07 -0.03
N ILE A 45 -2.42 10.35 0.35
CA ILE A 45 -3.32 9.64 -0.58
C ILE A 45 -4.00 10.61 -1.54
N ILE A 46 -4.54 11.72 -1.02
CA ILE A 46 -5.24 12.74 -1.81
C ILE A 46 -4.28 13.36 -2.82
N SER A 47 -3.08 13.76 -2.39
CA SER A 47 -2.06 14.36 -3.26
C SER A 47 -1.70 13.44 -4.43
N THR A 48 -1.61 12.12 -4.17
CA THR A 48 -1.36 11.14 -5.24
C THR A 48 -2.53 11.06 -6.21
N ASN A 49 -3.76 11.04 -5.72
CA ASN A 49 -4.93 10.95 -6.58
C ASN A 49 -5.06 12.19 -7.49
N PHE A 50 -4.76 13.39 -7.01
CA PHE A 50 -4.81 14.62 -7.81
C PHE A 50 -3.57 14.82 -8.69
N GLY A 51 -2.36 14.61 -8.15
CA GLY A 51 -1.11 14.92 -8.84
C GLY A 51 -0.65 13.83 -9.81
N VAL A 52 -0.82 12.57 -9.42
CA VAL A 52 -0.30 11.42 -10.18
C VAL A 52 -1.29 10.92 -11.22
N MET A 53 -2.62 11.02 -10.98
CA MET A 53 -3.62 10.58 -11.96
C MET A 53 -3.49 11.32 -13.31
N ASN A 54 -3.16 12.60 -13.30
CA ASN A 54 -2.94 13.35 -14.53
C ASN A 54 -1.66 12.92 -15.27
N LYS A 55 -0.65 12.42 -14.54
CA LYS A 55 0.63 11.99 -15.10
C LYS A 55 0.70 10.48 -15.36
N VAL A 56 -0.07 9.67 -14.65
CA VAL A 56 -0.10 8.18 -14.83
C VAL A 56 -0.58 7.80 -16.23
N LYS A 57 -1.44 8.58 -16.86
CA LYS A 57 -1.82 8.39 -18.28
C LYS A 57 -0.62 8.48 -19.23
N THR A 58 0.44 9.18 -18.81
CA THR A 58 1.69 9.35 -19.57
C THR A 58 2.72 8.25 -19.22
N PHE A 59 2.60 7.60 -18.06
CA PHE A 59 3.49 6.51 -17.66
C PHE A 59 3.02 5.18 -18.27
N GLY A 60 3.65 4.77 -19.37
CA GLY A 60 3.31 3.56 -20.13
C GLY A 60 3.48 2.21 -19.39
N ARG A 61 3.77 2.20 -18.07
CA ARG A 61 4.05 0.97 -17.31
C ARG A 61 3.49 1.01 -15.89
N PRO A 62 2.16 0.89 -15.71
CA PRO A 62 1.51 0.96 -14.40
C PRO A 62 1.96 -0.15 -13.43
N GLY A 63 2.31 -1.32 -13.94
CA GLY A 63 2.79 -2.43 -13.11
C GLY A 63 4.10 -2.13 -12.39
N ARG A 64 5.06 -1.46 -13.06
CA ARG A 64 6.34 -1.06 -12.44
C ARG A 64 6.12 -0.04 -11.32
N LEU A 65 5.26 0.93 -11.54
CA LEU A 65 4.95 1.95 -10.53
C LEU A 65 4.29 1.32 -9.29
N MET A 66 3.45 0.31 -9.48
CA MET A 66 2.83 -0.43 -8.38
C MET A 66 3.89 -1.16 -7.54
N VAL A 67 4.84 -1.84 -8.17
CA VAL A 67 5.92 -2.55 -7.47
C VAL A 67 6.86 -1.58 -6.75
N ILE A 68 7.23 -0.46 -7.38
CA ILE A 68 8.03 0.59 -6.74
C ILE A 68 7.31 1.14 -5.50
N SER A 69 5.98 1.34 -5.57
CA SER A 69 5.18 1.80 -4.44
C SER A 69 5.21 0.81 -3.26
N PHE A 70 5.23 -0.49 -3.53
CA PHE A 70 5.36 -1.50 -2.47
C PHE A 70 6.73 -1.47 -1.82
N PHE A 71 7.79 -1.32 -2.62
CA PHE A 71 9.16 -1.22 -2.11
C PHE A 71 9.33 0.04 -1.25
N VAL A 72 8.91 1.19 -1.75
CA VAL A 72 8.94 2.46 -1.00
C VAL A 72 8.20 2.31 0.33
N ARG A 73 7.03 1.70 0.34
CA ARG A 73 6.23 1.49 1.54
C ARG A 73 6.94 0.60 2.56
N GLY A 74 7.55 -0.52 2.12
CA GLY A 74 8.33 -1.40 2.99
C GLY A 74 9.52 -0.67 3.62
N THR A 75 10.24 0.13 2.84
CA THR A 75 11.36 0.96 3.32
C THR A 75 10.90 2.01 4.33
N LEU A 76 9.75 2.67 4.07
CA LEU A 76 9.22 3.67 5.01
C LEU A 76 8.81 3.05 6.35
N VAL A 77 8.20 1.86 6.34
CA VAL A 77 7.85 1.14 7.58
C VAL A 77 9.12 0.78 8.35
N ALA A 78 10.19 0.35 7.65
CA ALA A 78 11.49 0.07 8.28
C ALA A 78 12.12 1.34 8.89
N LEU A 79 12.05 2.48 8.21
CA LEU A 79 12.54 3.75 8.74
C LEU A 79 11.74 4.23 9.96
N ILE A 80 10.43 4.06 9.96
CA ILE A 80 9.57 4.38 11.10
C ILE A 80 9.90 3.48 12.30
N ALA A 81 10.28 2.22 12.06
CA ALA A 81 10.73 1.29 13.11
C ALA A 81 11.99 1.79 13.86
N MET A 82 12.82 2.61 13.22
CA MET A 82 14.01 3.23 13.84
C MET A 82 13.67 4.41 14.78
N VAL A 83 12.39 4.68 14.99
CA VAL A 83 11.90 5.77 15.87
C VAL A 83 12.53 7.12 15.50
N PRO A 84 12.30 7.62 14.29
CA PRO A 84 12.85 8.90 13.86
C PRO A 84 12.29 10.06 14.71
N PRO A 85 12.97 11.21 14.80
CA PRO A 85 12.43 12.36 15.49
C PRO A 85 11.07 12.78 14.90
N LEU A 86 10.20 13.37 15.74
CA LEU A 86 8.81 13.66 15.39
C LEU A 86 8.67 14.49 14.08
N TRP A 87 9.58 15.45 13.87
CA TRP A 87 9.57 16.28 12.65
C TRP A 87 9.83 15.47 11.37
N LEU A 88 10.55 14.33 11.47
CA LEU A 88 10.81 13.43 10.34
C LEU A 88 9.68 12.39 10.17
N LEU A 89 8.97 12.06 11.25
CA LEU A 89 7.85 11.12 11.21
C LEU A 89 6.72 11.62 10.27
N PHE A 90 6.37 12.90 10.33
CA PHE A 90 5.31 13.47 9.48
C PHE A 90 5.58 13.33 7.98
N PRO A 91 6.74 13.74 7.43
CA PRO A 91 7.04 13.51 6.02
C PRO A 91 7.12 12.03 5.64
N LEU A 92 7.63 11.14 6.51
CA LEU A 92 7.63 9.70 6.25
C LEU A 92 6.21 9.15 6.11
N VAL A 93 5.31 9.53 7.02
CA VAL A 93 3.90 9.13 6.98
C VAL A 93 3.18 9.71 5.75
N TYR A 94 3.51 10.95 5.36
CA TYR A 94 2.96 11.56 4.15
C TYR A 94 3.37 10.78 2.89
N ILE A 95 4.65 10.46 2.74
CA ILE A 95 5.17 9.69 1.60
C ILE A 95 4.59 8.26 1.62
N TRP A 96 4.40 7.67 2.80
CA TRP A 96 3.71 6.39 2.94
C TRP A 96 2.26 6.46 2.44
N GLY A 97 1.52 7.52 2.77
CA GLY A 97 0.20 7.81 2.22
C GLY A 97 0.22 7.92 0.70
N MET A 98 1.19 8.65 0.13
CA MET A 98 1.37 8.78 -1.32
C MET A 98 1.59 7.41 -1.99
N ALA A 99 2.51 6.60 -1.49
CA ALA A 99 2.79 5.27 -2.03
C ALA A 99 1.57 4.34 -1.92
N SER A 100 0.80 4.45 -0.82
CA SER A 100 -0.43 3.68 -0.61
C SER A 100 -1.54 4.09 -1.59
N GLY A 101 -1.76 5.39 -1.78
CA GLY A 101 -2.71 5.92 -2.75
C GLY A 101 -2.36 5.50 -4.18
N LEU A 102 -1.08 5.56 -4.54
CA LEU A 102 -0.61 5.15 -5.86
C LEU A 102 -0.88 3.67 -6.12
N SER A 103 -0.51 2.79 -5.19
CA SER A 103 -0.72 1.34 -5.35
C SER A 103 -2.19 0.96 -5.41
N MET A 104 -3.06 1.60 -4.62
CA MET A 104 -4.51 1.36 -4.66
C MET A 104 -5.13 1.80 -5.99
N THR A 105 -4.75 2.96 -6.49
CA THR A 105 -5.27 3.50 -7.76
C THR A 105 -4.80 2.67 -8.95
N LEU A 106 -3.50 2.34 -9.00
CA LEU A 106 -2.94 1.50 -10.06
C LEU A 106 -3.53 0.09 -10.04
N GLY A 107 -3.72 -0.51 -8.86
CA GLY A 107 -4.33 -1.84 -8.73
C GLY A 107 -5.75 -1.88 -9.31
N ARG A 108 -6.57 -0.86 -9.03
CA ARG A 108 -7.90 -0.72 -9.64
C ARG A 108 -7.84 -0.51 -11.16
N THR A 109 -6.92 0.33 -11.62
CA THR A 109 -6.75 0.61 -13.06
C THR A 109 -6.34 -0.65 -13.83
N ILE A 110 -5.36 -1.40 -13.33
CA ILE A 110 -4.91 -2.66 -13.93
C ILE A 110 -6.08 -3.66 -13.99
N LEU A 111 -6.84 -3.79 -12.89
CA LEU A 111 -8.01 -4.67 -12.86
C LEU A 111 -9.05 -4.30 -13.91
N HIS A 112 -9.40 -3.02 -13.99
CA HIS A 112 -10.39 -2.52 -14.96
C HIS A 112 -9.98 -2.75 -16.42
N ASN A 113 -8.67 -2.68 -16.70
CA ASN A 113 -8.15 -2.86 -18.06
C ASN A 113 -8.04 -4.33 -18.48
N GLN A 114 -8.01 -5.26 -17.52
CA GLN A 114 -7.85 -6.70 -17.80
C GLN A 114 -9.15 -7.49 -17.75
N VAL A 115 -10.27 -6.85 -17.37
CA VAL A 115 -11.55 -7.54 -17.21
C VAL A 115 -12.59 -6.97 -18.18
N SER A 116 -13.32 -7.86 -18.85
CA SER A 116 -14.43 -7.49 -19.74
C SER A 116 -15.49 -6.66 -19.04
N HIS A 117 -16.17 -5.78 -19.75
CA HIS A 117 -17.19 -4.88 -19.22
C HIS A 117 -18.26 -5.59 -18.37
N ALA A 118 -18.69 -6.79 -18.78
CA ALA A 118 -19.70 -7.59 -18.09
C ALA A 118 -19.26 -8.11 -16.71
N LEU A 119 -17.96 -8.25 -16.48
CA LEU A 119 -17.41 -8.82 -15.24
C LEU A 119 -16.75 -7.77 -14.33
N ARG A 120 -16.69 -6.51 -14.74
CA ARG A 120 -15.99 -5.44 -13.99
C ARG A 120 -16.50 -5.26 -12.57
N SER A 121 -17.81 -5.27 -12.36
CA SER A 121 -18.42 -5.13 -11.03
C SER A 121 -18.05 -6.28 -10.11
N ARG A 122 -18.12 -7.51 -10.61
CA ARG A 122 -17.74 -8.72 -9.86
C ARG A 122 -16.25 -8.72 -9.51
N ALA A 123 -15.40 -8.38 -10.47
CA ALA A 123 -13.97 -8.28 -10.26
C ALA A 123 -13.60 -7.19 -9.25
N ALA A 124 -14.28 -6.04 -9.29
CA ALA A 124 -14.09 -4.96 -8.33
C ALA A 124 -14.51 -5.39 -6.90
N SER A 125 -15.61 -6.13 -6.76
CA SER A 125 -16.06 -6.66 -5.45
C SER A 125 -15.04 -7.66 -4.88
N VAL A 126 -14.54 -8.59 -5.72
CA VAL A 126 -13.50 -9.54 -5.30
C VAL A 126 -12.20 -8.83 -4.93
N TYR A 127 -11.80 -7.81 -5.70
CA TYR A 127 -10.62 -7.00 -5.39
C TYR A 127 -10.76 -6.31 -4.02
N GLN A 128 -11.90 -5.69 -3.75
CA GLN A 128 -12.16 -5.03 -2.47
C GLN A 128 -12.18 -6.05 -1.33
N LEU A 129 -12.81 -7.21 -1.54
CA LEU A 129 -12.81 -8.29 -0.55
C LEU A 129 -11.39 -8.78 -0.25
N CYS A 130 -10.54 -8.96 -1.27
CA CYS A 130 -9.15 -9.33 -1.06
C CYS A 130 -8.36 -8.23 -0.33
N LEU A 131 -8.58 -6.96 -0.67
CA LEU A 131 -7.86 -5.85 -0.09
C LEU A 131 -8.24 -5.61 1.38
N PHE A 132 -9.53 -5.55 1.68
CA PHE A 132 -10.04 -5.24 3.02
C PHE A 132 -10.28 -6.49 3.87
N GLY A 133 -10.57 -7.65 3.26
CA GLY A 133 -10.74 -8.91 3.97
C GLY A 133 -9.47 -9.42 4.64
N GLY A 134 -8.29 -9.04 4.11
CA GLY A 134 -7.00 -9.30 4.77
C GLY A 134 -6.72 -8.39 5.96
N ALA A 135 -7.38 -7.23 6.08
CA ALA A 135 -7.08 -6.24 7.10
C ALA A 135 -7.27 -6.74 8.55
N PRO A 136 -8.37 -7.41 8.92
CA PRO A 136 -8.54 -7.93 10.28
C PRO A 136 -7.50 -9.00 10.64
N LEU A 137 -7.18 -9.88 9.69
CA LEU A 137 -6.16 -10.91 9.88
C LEU A 137 -4.77 -10.27 10.02
N GLY A 138 -4.46 -9.27 9.20
CA GLY A 138 -3.22 -8.51 9.30
C GLY A 138 -3.10 -7.76 10.61
N ALA A 139 -4.18 -7.15 11.08
CA ALA A 139 -4.23 -6.47 12.36
C ALA A 139 -4.01 -7.44 13.54
N TRP A 140 -4.65 -8.61 13.50
CA TRP A 140 -4.48 -9.64 14.52
C TRP A 140 -3.03 -10.17 14.57
N VAL A 141 -2.45 -10.53 13.42
CA VAL A 141 -1.05 -10.98 13.35
C VAL A 141 -0.10 -9.87 13.80
N CYS A 142 -0.32 -8.62 13.39
CA CYS A 142 0.47 -7.49 13.84
C CYS A 142 0.39 -7.32 15.37
N GLY A 143 -0.80 -7.40 15.96
CA GLY A 143 -1.01 -7.31 17.40
C GLY A 143 -0.27 -8.41 18.17
N VAL A 144 -0.46 -9.67 17.77
CA VAL A 144 0.23 -10.84 18.38
C VAL A 144 1.75 -10.72 18.24
N THR A 145 2.24 -10.24 17.10
CA THR A 145 3.68 -10.06 16.88
C THR A 145 4.24 -8.96 17.80
N ILE A 146 3.52 -7.86 17.98
CA ILE A 146 3.92 -6.78 18.89
C ILE A 146 3.90 -7.25 20.34
N GLU A 147 2.90 -8.01 20.75
CA GLU A 147 2.78 -8.54 22.12
C GLU A 147 3.93 -9.47 22.47
N ASN A 148 4.37 -10.34 21.55
CA ASN A 148 5.40 -11.34 21.82
C ASN A 148 6.84 -10.82 21.61
N LEU A 149 7.07 -9.94 20.64
CA LEU A 149 8.42 -9.48 20.23
C LEU A 149 8.69 -8.02 20.60
N GLY A 150 7.70 -7.30 21.08
CA GLY A 150 7.79 -5.87 21.29
C GLY A 150 7.61 -5.06 20.00
N LEU A 151 7.30 -3.77 20.18
CA LEU A 151 6.89 -2.88 19.07
C LEU A 151 7.99 -2.73 18.00
N GLY A 152 9.24 -2.45 18.39
CA GLY A 152 10.34 -2.22 17.45
C GLY A 152 10.67 -3.45 16.61
N THR A 153 10.82 -4.60 17.25
CA THR A 153 11.14 -5.88 16.56
C THR A 153 10.00 -6.33 15.64
N ALA A 154 8.74 -6.12 16.06
CA ALA A 154 7.57 -6.41 15.24
C ALA A 154 7.56 -5.57 13.95
N PHE A 155 7.85 -4.27 14.05
CA PHE A 155 7.92 -3.40 12.87
C PHE A 155 9.05 -3.80 11.91
N VAL A 156 10.24 -4.14 12.43
CA VAL A 156 11.35 -4.63 11.61
C VAL A 156 10.98 -5.95 10.93
N ALA A 157 10.35 -6.89 11.64
CA ALA A 157 9.89 -8.15 11.06
C ALA A 157 8.86 -7.93 9.94
N ILE A 158 7.85 -7.09 10.16
CA ILE A 158 6.82 -6.78 9.18
C ILE A 158 7.41 -6.03 7.98
N ALA A 159 8.34 -5.09 8.20
CA ALA A 159 9.06 -4.41 7.13
C ALA A 159 9.87 -5.39 6.28
N SER A 160 10.58 -6.33 6.91
CA SER A 160 11.36 -7.37 6.22
C SER A 160 10.47 -8.27 5.37
N ILE A 161 9.32 -8.70 5.90
CA ILE A 161 8.34 -9.50 5.16
C ILE A 161 7.78 -8.69 3.98
N THR A 162 7.44 -7.41 4.20
CA THR A 162 6.91 -6.54 3.14
C THR A 162 7.93 -6.32 2.02
N LEU A 163 9.19 -6.11 2.36
CA LEU A 163 10.28 -5.99 1.39
C LEU A 163 10.51 -7.30 0.64
N SER A 164 10.51 -8.44 1.33
CA SER A 164 10.65 -9.77 0.71
C SER A 164 9.52 -10.05 -0.28
N VAL A 165 8.27 -9.75 0.09
CA VAL A 165 7.10 -9.87 -0.82
C VAL A 165 7.26 -8.94 -2.03
N SER A 166 7.79 -7.73 -1.82
CA SER A 166 8.02 -6.77 -2.91
C SER A 166 9.09 -7.29 -3.89
N VAL A 167 10.19 -7.84 -3.37
CA VAL A 167 11.25 -8.46 -4.18
C VAL A 167 10.74 -9.70 -4.91
N ALA A 168 10.00 -10.57 -4.22
CA ALA A 168 9.38 -11.74 -4.85
C ALA A 168 8.42 -11.34 -5.98
N THR A 169 7.68 -10.24 -5.79
CA THR A 169 6.80 -9.69 -6.83
C THR A 169 7.58 -9.20 -8.05
N ILE A 170 8.76 -8.64 -7.87
CA ILE A 170 9.63 -8.22 -8.98
C ILE A 170 10.10 -9.44 -9.77
N ILE A 171 10.53 -10.51 -9.08
CA ILE A 171 11.16 -11.66 -9.70
C ILE A 171 10.13 -12.57 -10.39
N TRP A 172 8.99 -12.82 -9.74
CA TRP A 172 8.04 -13.86 -10.16
C TRP A 172 6.75 -13.33 -10.79
N SER A 173 6.49 -12.02 -10.71
CA SER A 173 5.24 -11.49 -11.21
C SER A 173 5.37 -10.88 -12.61
N PRO A 174 4.48 -11.22 -13.55
CA PRO A 174 4.38 -10.56 -14.85
C PRO A 174 3.99 -9.07 -14.76
N LEU A 175 3.68 -8.57 -13.56
CA LEU A 175 3.33 -7.15 -13.32
C LEU A 175 4.42 -6.20 -13.80
N TRP A 176 5.71 -6.62 -13.73
CA TRP A 176 6.84 -5.83 -14.21
C TRP A 176 6.78 -5.56 -15.74
N HIS A 177 6.12 -6.45 -16.49
CA HIS A 177 6.04 -6.40 -17.95
C HIS A 177 4.68 -5.86 -18.45
N ILE A 178 3.72 -5.57 -17.57
CA ILE A 178 2.42 -5.02 -17.97
C ILE A 178 2.63 -3.59 -18.49
N ASN A 179 2.50 -3.46 -19.82
CA ASN A 179 2.48 -2.18 -20.51
C ASN A 179 1.03 -1.63 -20.51
N GLY A 180 0.89 -0.32 -20.32
CA GLY A 180 -0.42 0.36 -20.30
C GLY A 180 -1.07 0.55 -21.68
N HIS A 181 -0.50 -0.04 -22.72
CA HIS A 181 -1.11 -0.02 -24.05
C HIS A 181 -2.24 -1.06 -24.09
N VAL A 182 -3.46 -0.60 -23.87
CA VAL A 182 -4.64 -1.31 -24.34
C VAL A 182 -4.59 -1.25 -25.86
N ASP A 183 -4.58 -2.42 -26.49
CA ASP A 183 -4.68 -2.55 -27.93
C ASP A 183 -5.84 -1.70 -28.47
N LYS A 184 -5.50 -0.68 -29.24
CA LYS A 184 -6.45 0.06 -30.09
C LYS A 184 -6.97 -0.81 -31.26
N ALA A 185 -6.60 -2.07 -31.31
CA ALA A 185 -6.94 -2.96 -32.39
C ALA A 185 -8.40 -3.48 -32.38
N GLU A 186 -9.14 -3.34 -31.26
CA GLU A 186 -10.51 -3.85 -31.20
C GLU A 186 -11.58 -2.80 -31.61
N ASN A 187 -11.21 -1.52 -31.73
CA ASN A 187 -12.13 -0.45 -32.16
C ASN A 187 -12.05 -0.11 -33.64
N ALA A 188 -11.32 -0.90 -34.45
CA ALA A 188 -11.25 -0.71 -35.90
C ALA A 188 -12.16 -1.66 -36.69
N ASN A 189 -12.89 -2.56 -36.03
CA ASN A 189 -13.75 -3.57 -36.66
C ASN A 189 -15.17 -3.61 -36.08
N SER A 190 -15.69 -2.46 -35.65
CA SER A 190 -17.15 -2.34 -35.36
C SER A 190 -17.77 -1.18 -36.10
#